data_7bd1177c4a77cff15f9d0bacf862af9e
#
_entry.id   7bd1177c4a77cff15f9d0bacf862af9e
#
_cell.length_a   1.000
_cell.length_b   1.000
_cell.length_c   1.000
_cell.angle_alpha   90.00
_cell.angle_beta   90.00
_cell.angle_gamma   90.00
#
_symmetry.space_group_name_H-M   'P 1'
#
loop_
_entity.id
_entity.type
_entity.pdbx_description
1 polymer ?
#
loop_
_entity_poly.entity_id
_entity_poly.type
_entity_poly.pdbx_seq_one_letter_code
_entity_poly.pdbx_strand_id
1 'polypeptide(L)'
;MIYADENVWVPVAEGLRRRGWEVTTAVEEETLGHTDEEHLEYAMQRGWTILTFDDDFLSLVEGGYASSNHPGVIFTSQHGRTVGELVKRIDSTLQRHRGRELTGEIVFA
;
A
#
# COMPACT_ATOMS: atom_id res chain seq x y z
N MET A 1 -7.26 3.20 7.05
CA MET A 1 -7.04 1.79 6.66
C MET A 1 -6.04 1.72 5.51
N ILE A 2 -5.09 0.82 5.63
CA ILE A 2 -4.11 0.52 4.59
C ILE A 2 -4.52 -0.78 3.91
N TYR A 3 -4.59 -0.77 2.58
CA TYR A 3 -4.91 -1.93 1.79
C TYR A 3 -3.63 -2.45 1.14
N ALA A 4 -3.15 -3.59 1.61
CA ALA A 4 -1.96 -4.24 1.09
C ALA A 4 -2.37 -5.16 -0.06
N ASP A 5 -1.82 -4.91 -1.26
CA ASP A 5 -2.14 -5.74 -2.41
C ASP A 5 -1.52 -7.15 -2.27
N GLU A 6 -1.79 -8.02 -3.23
CA GLU A 6 -1.38 -9.42 -3.13
C GLU A 6 0.14 -9.64 -3.24
N ASN A 7 0.89 -8.61 -3.65
CA ASN A 7 2.35 -8.68 -3.72
C ASN A 7 3.02 -8.36 -2.39
N VAL A 8 2.27 -7.80 -1.44
CA VAL A 8 2.79 -7.53 -0.10
C VAL A 8 2.79 -8.82 0.71
N TRP A 9 3.93 -9.16 1.28
CA TRP A 9 4.06 -10.37 2.08
C TRP A 9 3.19 -10.28 3.34
N VAL A 10 2.42 -11.33 3.60
CA VAL A 10 1.53 -11.38 4.76
C VAL A 10 2.25 -11.05 6.07
N PRO A 11 3.47 -11.57 6.36
CA PRO A 11 4.19 -11.19 7.58
C PRO A 11 4.46 -9.70 7.72
N VAL A 12 4.59 -8.97 6.61
CA VAL A 12 4.76 -7.51 6.65
C VAL A 12 3.47 -6.84 7.13
N ALA A 13 2.34 -7.25 6.56
CA ALA A 13 1.04 -6.74 7.00
C ALA A 13 0.81 -7.02 8.49
N GLU A 14 1.11 -8.23 8.93
CA GLU A 14 0.98 -8.62 10.34
C GLU A 14 1.91 -7.80 11.24
N GLY A 15 3.14 -7.55 10.79
CA GLY A 15 4.09 -6.73 11.52
C GLY A 15 3.62 -5.29 11.71
N LEU A 16 3.00 -4.73 10.69
CA LEU A 16 2.41 -3.38 10.77
C LEU A 16 1.23 -3.35 11.74
N ARG A 17 0.39 -4.39 11.73
CA ARG A 17 -0.72 -4.51 12.69
C ARG A 17 -0.23 -4.53 14.12
N ARG A 18 0.85 -5.26 14.38
CA ARG A 18 1.44 -5.32 15.72
C ARG A 18 1.97 -3.96 16.20
N ARG A 19 2.24 -3.06 15.27
CA ARG A 19 2.66 -1.68 15.58
C ARG A 19 1.48 -0.72 15.70
N GLY A 20 0.26 -1.22 15.59
CA GLY A 20 -0.96 -0.43 15.80
C GLY A 20 -1.59 0.14 14.54
N TRP A 21 -1.08 -0.22 13.34
CA TRP A 21 -1.67 0.25 12.09
C TRP A 21 -2.86 -0.61 11.68
N GLU A 22 -3.87 0.03 11.12
CA GLU A 22 -5.01 -0.67 10.54
C GLU A 22 -4.64 -1.08 9.12
N VAL A 23 -4.49 -2.38 8.90
CA VAL A 23 -4.08 -2.94 7.62
C VAL A 23 -5.02 -4.07 7.25
N THR A 24 -5.46 -4.09 6.00
CA THR A 24 -6.15 -5.23 5.42
C THR A 24 -5.37 -5.74 4.21
N THR A 25 -5.63 -6.96 3.78
CA THR A 25 -4.91 -7.59 2.68
C THR A 25 -5.87 -8.06 1.60
N ALA A 26 -5.33 -8.32 0.41
CA ALA A 26 -6.14 -8.86 -0.69
C ALA A 26 -6.79 -10.20 -0.33
N VAL A 27 -6.12 -11.02 0.48
CA VAL A 27 -6.71 -12.28 0.95
C VAL A 27 -7.95 -12.02 1.80
N GLU A 28 -7.84 -11.11 2.76
CA GLU A 28 -8.94 -10.79 3.67
C GLU A 28 -10.10 -10.09 2.97
N GLU A 29 -9.80 -9.31 1.94
CA GLU A 29 -10.82 -8.60 1.16
C GLU A 29 -11.36 -9.44 0.00
N GLU A 30 -10.85 -10.66 -0.18
CA GLU A 30 -11.26 -11.55 -1.26
C GLU A 30 -11.03 -10.95 -2.66
N THR A 31 -9.90 -10.24 -2.80
CA THR A 31 -9.54 -9.57 -4.06
C THR A 31 -8.30 -10.18 -4.71
N LEU A 32 -7.89 -11.38 -4.30
CA LEU A 32 -6.79 -12.09 -4.96
C LEU A 32 -7.09 -12.28 -6.45
N GLY A 33 -6.08 -12.08 -7.28
CA GLY A 33 -6.22 -12.24 -8.73
C GLY A 33 -6.79 -11.02 -9.44
N HIS A 34 -7.16 -9.98 -8.71
CA HIS A 34 -7.57 -8.73 -9.34
C HIS A 34 -6.38 -8.07 -10.04
N THR A 35 -6.66 -7.31 -11.10
CA THR A 35 -5.63 -6.51 -11.76
C THR A 35 -5.24 -5.34 -10.88
N ASP A 36 -4.12 -4.67 -11.21
CA ASP A 36 -3.69 -3.47 -10.49
C ASP A 36 -4.76 -2.39 -10.55
N GLU A 37 -5.40 -2.21 -11.71
CA GLU A 37 -6.51 -1.26 -11.87
C GLU A 37 -7.66 -1.59 -10.93
N GLU A 38 -8.01 -2.87 -10.83
CA GLU A 38 -9.10 -3.32 -9.96
C GLU A 38 -8.77 -3.12 -8.49
N HIS A 39 -7.52 -3.37 -8.07
CA HIS A 39 -7.07 -3.10 -6.71
C HIS A 39 -7.15 -1.61 -6.39
N LEU A 40 -6.73 -0.77 -7.32
CA LEU A 40 -6.78 0.68 -7.13
C LEU A 40 -8.22 1.17 -7.02
N GLU A 41 -9.10 0.70 -7.88
CA GLU A 41 -10.52 1.03 -7.83
C GLU A 41 -11.17 0.59 -6.53
N TYR A 42 -10.82 -0.60 -6.07
CA TYR A 42 -11.31 -1.13 -4.79
C TYR A 42 -10.94 -0.21 -3.64
N ALA A 43 -9.68 0.22 -3.59
CA ALA A 43 -9.19 1.12 -2.56
C ALA A 43 -9.84 2.51 -2.66
N MET A 44 -10.00 3.00 -3.88
CA MET A 44 -10.63 4.31 -4.12
C MET A 44 -12.06 4.36 -3.62
N GLN A 45 -12.83 3.32 -3.88
CA GLN A 45 -14.23 3.25 -3.43
C GLN A 45 -14.35 3.29 -1.91
N ARG A 46 -13.31 2.85 -1.20
CA ARG A 46 -13.30 2.78 0.26
C ARG A 46 -12.51 3.90 0.92
N GLY A 47 -11.77 4.65 0.14
CA GLY A 47 -10.89 5.71 0.67
C GLY A 47 -9.67 5.16 1.40
N TRP A 48 -9.18 3.98 1.01
CA TRP A 48 -8.04 3.32 1.65
C TRP A 48 -6.74 3.56 0.90
N THR A 49 -5.68 3.87 1.62
CA THR A 49 -4.34 4.01 1.05
C THR A 49 -3.79 2.64 0.66
N ILE A 50 -3.20 2.54 -0.52
CA ILE A 50 -2.61 1.29 -0.99
C ILE A 50 -1.15 1.18 -0.58
N LEU A 51 -0.77 0.00 -0.11
CA LEU A 51 0.63 -0.39 0.06
C LEU A 51 0.96 -1.43 -0.99
N THR A 52 2.03 -1.21 -1.75
CA THR A 52 2.47 -2.14 -2.80
C THR A 52 3.97 -2.28 -2.84
N PHE A 53 4.44 -3.47 -3.29
CA PHE A 53 5.84 -3.75 -3.58
C PHE A 53 6.06 -3.87 -5.10
N ASP A 54 5.02 -3.66 -5.90
CA ASP A 54 5.02 -3.95 -7.33
C ASP A 54 5.33 -2.68 -8.15
N ASP A 55 6.44 -2.73 -8.91
CA ASP A 55 6.84 -1.64 -9.81
C ASP A 55 5.79 -1.38 -10.88
N ASP A 56 5.09 -2.42 -11.34
CA ASP A 56 4.05 -2.27 -12.35
C ASP A 56 2.89 -1.44 -11.84
N PHE A 57 2.53 -1.64 -10.57
CA PHE A 57 1.51 -0.82 -9.92
C PHE A 57 1.95 0.64 -9.86
N LEU A 58 3.20 0.85 -9.46
CA LEU A 58 3.77 2.20 -9.41
C LEU A 58 3.71 2.87 -10.77
N SER A 59 4.11 2.16 -11.83
CA SER A 59 4.08 2.68 -13.20
C SER A 59 2.67 3.05 -13.64
N LEU A 60 1.68 2.26 -13.28
CA LEU A 60 0.28 2.53 -13.58
C LEU A 60 -0.16 3.87 -12.98
N VAL A 61 0.14 4.09 -11.72
CA VAL A 61 -0.25 5.31 -11.00
C VAL A 61 0.54 6.52 -11.52
N GLU A 62 1.84 6.37 -11.73
CA GLU A 62 2.69 7.44 -12.28
C GLU A 62 2.27 7.80 -13.70
N GLY A 63 1.73 6.84 -14.46
CA GLY A 63 1.20 7.06 -15.80
C GLY A 63 -0.11 7.83 -15.84
N GLY A 64 -0.66 8.18 -14.68
CA GLY A 64 -1.85 9.01 -14.57
C GLY A 64 -3.16 8.25 -14.43
N TYR A 65 -3.12 6.94 -14.26
CA TYR A 65 -4.35 6.19 -13.97
C TYR A 65 -4.96 6.70 -12.66
N ALA A 66 -6.26 6.95 -12.67
CA ALA A 66 -6.98 7.56 -11.56
C ALA A 66 -6.53 8.99 -11.21
N SER A 67 -5.53 9.52 -11.92
CA SER A 67 -5.07 10.91 -11.78
C SER A 67 -4.76 11.24 -10.31
N SER A 68 -5.33 12.32 -9.76
CA SER A 68 -5.12 12.74 -8.37
C SER A 68 -6.23 12.27 -7.43
N ASN A 69 -7.11 11.39 -7.90
CA ASN A 69 -8.27 10.95 -7.11
C ASN A 69 -8.01 9.74 -6.23
N HIS A 70 -6.84 9.08 -6.38
CA HIS A 70 -6.55 7.91 -5.56
C HIS A 70 -6.24 8.34 -4.12
N PRO A 71 -6.52 7.48 -3.13
CA PRO A 71 -6.37 7.85 -1.71
C PRO A 71 -4.93 7.81 -1.21
N GLY A 72 -3.97 7.64 -2.11
CA GLY A 72 -2.55 7.55 -1.78
C GLY A 72 -1.99 6.17 -2.02
N VAL A 73 -0.74 6.12 -2.46
CA VAL A 73 -0.01 4.88 -2.71
C VAL A 73 1.31 4.94 -1.98
N ILE A 74 1.60 3.91 -1.18
CA ILE A 74 2.90 3.74 -0.54
C ILE A 74 3.61 2.61 -1.27
N PHE A 75 4.75 2.93 -1.86
CA PHE A 75 5.57 1.95 -2.56
C PHE A 75 6.85 1.69 -1.78
N THR A 76 7.20 0.41 -1.66
CA THR A 76 8.44 -0.02 -1.02
C THR A 76 9.07 -1.12 -1.87
N SER A 77 10.36 -0.95 -2.19
CA SER A 77 11.10 -2.02 -2.85
C SER A 77 11.45 -3.10 -1.84
N GLN A 78 11.11 -4.35 -2.19
CA GLN A 78 11.39 -5.51 -1.31
C GLN A 78 12.75 -6.15 -1.54
N HIS A 79 13.44 -5.76 -2.62
CA HIS A 79 14.69 -6.40 -3.02
C HIS A 79 15.77 -6.27 -1.94
N GLY A 80 16.32 -7.43 -1.54
CA GLY A 80 17.40 -7.47 -0.57
C GLY A 80 17.01 -7.09 0.86
N ARG A 81 15.72 -7.02 1.16
CA ARG A 81 15.23 -6.62 2.48
C ARG A 81 14.49 -7.75 3.18
N THR A 82 14.66 -7.81 4.50
CA THR A 82 13.93 -8.76 5.34
C THR A 82 12.55 -8.21 5.68
N VAL A 83 11.68 -9.08 6.20
CA VAL A 83 10.36 -8.67 6.71
C VAL A 83 10.51 -7.57 7.76
N GLY A 84 11.43 -7.74 8.71
CA GLY A 84 11.65 -6.75 9.76
C GLY A 84 12.08 -5.39 9.23
N GLU A 85 12.96 -5.38 8.24
CA GLU A 85 13.40 -4.14 7.60
C GLU A 85 12.26 -3.45 6.87
N LEU A 86 11.44 -4.20 6.15
CA LEU A 86 10.28 -3.66 5.43
C LEU A 86 9.26 -3.06 6.41
N VAL A 87 8.94 -3.77 7.47
CA VAL A 87 8.02 -3.27 8.50
C VAL A 87 8.54 -1.96 9.10
N LYS A 88 9.83 -1.92 9.44
CA LYS A 88 10.44 -0.73 10.03
C LYS A 88 10.40 0.47 9.09
N ARG A 89 10.71 0.26 7.81
CA ARG A 89 10.70 1.34 6.81
C ARG A 89 9.30 1.89 6.59
N ILE A 90 8.33 1.00 6.45
CA ILE A 90 6.94 1.39 6.22
C ILE A 90 6.39 2.10 7.45
N ASP A 91 6.65 1.55 8.64
CA ASP A 91 6.23 2.17 9.90
C ASP A 91 6.80 3.59 10.03
N SER A 92 8.09 3.78 9.76
CA SER A 92 8.72 5.11 9.83
C SER A 92 8.06 6.09 8.86
N THR A 93 7.74 5.64 7.65
CA THR A 93 7.07 6.47 6.65
C THR A 93 5.67 6.85 7.11
N LEU A 94 4.92 5.90 7.65
CA LEU A 94 3.57 6.16 8.16
C LEU A 94 3.59 7.13 9.33
N GLN A 95 4.60 7.02 10.21
CA GLN A 95 4.76 7.95 11.33
C GLN A 95 4.99 9.38 10.84
N ARG A 96 5.83 9.55 9.81
CA ARG A 96 6.11 10.89 9.24
C ARG A 96 4.89 11.53 8.59
N HIS A 97 3.94 10.72 8.13
CA HIS A 97 2.74 11.21 7.44
C HIS A 97 1.47 11.11 8.32
N ARG A 98 1.63 10.83 9.59
CA ARG A 98 0.49 10.71 10.51
C ARG A 98 -0.30 12.02 10.57
N GLY A 99 -1.62 11.90 10.50
CA GLY A 99 -2.51 13.06 10.54
C GLY A 99 -2.58 13.85 9.24
N ARG A 100 -1.97 13.34 8.17
CA ARG A 100 -1.90 13.96 6.88
C ARG A 100 -2.62 13.10 5.85
N GLU A 101 -3.37 13.72 4.96
CA GLU A 101 -3.99 13.00 3.84
C GLU A 101 -2.96 12.75 2.75
N LEU A 102 -3.00 11.56 2.17
CA LEU A 102 -2.11 11.16 1.07
C LEU A 102 -2.82 11.14 -0.28
N THR A 103 -4.00 11.74 -0.37
CA THR A 103 -4.80 11.77 -1.62
C THR A 103 -3.97 12.32 -2.77
N GLY A 104 -3.87 11.53 -3.84
CA GLY A 104 -3.12 11.90 -5.03
C GLY A 104 -1.61 11.79 -4.90
N GLU A 105 -1.10 11.32 -3.77
CA GLU A 105 0.35 11.23 -3.54
C GLU A 105 0.87 9.81 -3.68
N ILE A 106 2.12 9.71 -4.17
CA ILE A 106 2.89 8.46 -4.14
C ILE A 106 4.02 8.69 -3.15
N VAL A 107 4.09 7.83 -2.14
CA VAL A 107 5.09 7.94 -1.08
C VAL A 107 6.02 6.73 -1.15
N PHE A 108 7.32 6.98 -1.14
CA PHE A 108 8.35 5.94 -1.20
C PHE A 108 8.85 5.65 0.21
N ALA A 109 8.73 4.40 0.62
CA ALA A 109 9.18 3.97 1.94
C ALA A 109 10.50 3.20 1.90
#